data_02dff6898cc3e023d0665c1b824cd4ea
#
_entry.id   02dff6898cc3e023d0665c1b824cd4ea
#
_cell.length_a   1.000
_cell.length_b   1.000
_cell.length_c   1.000
_cell.angle_alpha   90.00
_cell.angle_beta   90.00
_cell.angle_gamma   90.00
#
_symmetry.space_group_name_H-M   'P 1'
#
loop_
_entity.id
_entity.type
_entity.pdbx_description
1 polymer ?
#
loop_
_entity_poly.entity_id
_entity_poly.type
_entity_poly.pdbx_seq_one_letter_code
_entity_poly.pdbx_strand_id
1 'polypeptide(L)'
;MEKRRSVAQDISGDDYVTYLAIEKDEVVGFIGLKKELIESYMILDMMQVSAACRGQGIGRKLFDSGKEEARKAGAEALYISACSSEETIAFYKAMGAELTDCPIKEIAEEEPYDLQMICYV
;
A
#
# COMPACT_ATOMS: atom_id res chain seq x y z
N MET A 1 8.05 27.76 -9.54
CA MET A 1 7.15 26.88 -10.31
C MET A 1 6.55 25.81 -9.44
N GLU A 2 5.27 25.74 -9.48
CA GLU A 2 4.54 24.80 -8.64
C GLU A 2 4.63 23.39 -9.18
N LYS A 3 5.00 22.46 -8.32
CA LYS A 3 4.99 21.06 -8.70
C LYS A 3 3.60 20.51 -8.59
N ARG A 4 3.12 19.91 -9.64
CA ARG A 4 1.85 19.21 -9.61
C ARG A 4 2.02 17.83 -9.04
N ARG A 5 1.35 17.59 -7.92
CA ARG A 5 1.25 16.26 -7.34
C ARG A 5 -0.21 15.87 -7.29
N SER A 6 -0.51 14.74 -7.84
CA SER A 6 -1.84 14.21 -7.75
C SER A 6 -1.78 12.71 -7.56
N VAL A 7 -2.80 12.19 -6.88
CA VAL A 7 -2.99 10.76 -6.76
C VAL A 7 -4.29 10.46 -7.48
N ALA A 8 -4.22 9.65 -8.50
CA ALA A 8 -5.36 9.30 -9.33
C ALA A 8 -5.59 7.81 -9.29
N GLN A 9 -6.85 7.41 -9.30
CA GLN A 9 -7.20 6.00 -9.38
C GLN A 9 -7.09 5.54 -10.82
N ASP A 10 -6.41 4.41 -11.01
CA ASP A 10 -6.34 3.74 -12.29
C ASP A 10 -6.82 2.30 -12.10
N ILE A 11 -7.83 1.93 -12.85
CA ILE A 11 -8.37 0.56 -12.79
C ILE A 11 -7.71 -0.24 -13.90
N SER A 12 -6.64 -0.96 -13.54
CA SER A 12 -5.85 -1.72 -14.50
C SER A 12 -6.22 -3.21 -14.54
N GLY A 13 -7.47 -3.53 -14.30
CA GLY A 13 -7.97 -4.90 -14.30
C GLY A 13 -9.14 -5.05 -13.36
N ASP A 14 -9.82 -6.19 -13.44
CA ASP A 14 -11.01 -6.43 -12.63
C ASP A 14 -10.69 -6.74 -11.16
N ASP A 15 -9.47 -7.19 -10.88
CA ASP A 15 -9.09 -7.68 -9.56
C ASP A 15 -8.35 -6.66 -8.69
N TYR A 16 -7.94 -5.55 -9.28
CA TYR A 16 -7.08 -4.58 -8.61
C TYR A 16 -7.61 -3.16 -8.70
N VAL A 17 -7.30 -2.38 -7.67
CA VAL A 17 -7.46 -0.93 -7.70
C VAL A 17 -6.07 -0.34 -7.54
N THR A 18 -5.68 0.51 -8.46
CA THR A 18 -4.36 1.13 -8.45
C THR A 18 -4.49 2.64 -8.38
N TYR A 19 -3.75 3.25 -7.45
CA TYR A 19 -3.62 4.70 -7.37
C TYR A 19 -2.22 5.08 -7.80
N LEU A 20 -2.14 6.09 -8.66
CA LEU A 20 -0.87 6.59 -9.19
C LEU A 20 -0.56 7.95 -8.59
N ALA A 21 0.69 8.15 -8.21
CA ALA A 21 1.19 9.47 -7.86
C ALA A 21 1.88 10.05 -9.08
N ILE A 22 1.42 11.21 -9.53
CA ILE A 22 1.92 11.82 -10.76
C ILE A 22 2.51 13.18 -10.42
N GLU A 23 3.72 13.43 -10.91
CA GLU A 23 4.40 14.72 -10.74
C GLU A 23 5.01 15.11 -12.09
N LYS A 24 4.67 16.29 -12.58
CA LYS A 24 5.14 16.79 -13.88
C LYS A 24 4.90 15.79 -15.02
N ASP A 25 3.71 15.23 -15.06
CA ASP A 25 3.26 14.26 -16.06
C ASP A 25 4.02 12.92 -16.03
N GLU A 26 4.78 12.67 -14.97
CA GLU A 26 5.46 11.39 -14.78
C GLU A 26 4.87 10.64 -13.59
N VAL A 27 4.75 9.33 -13.71
CA VAL A 27 4.35 8.48 -12.60
C VAL A 27 5.55 8.32 -11.67
N VAL A 28 5.42 8.83 -10.45
CA VAL A 28 6.51 8.78 -9.46
C VAL A 28 6.23 7.78 -8.34
N GLY A 29 5.09 7.17 -8.35
CA GLY A 29 4.76 6.14 -7.38
C GLY A 29 3.40 5.54 -7.64
N PHE A 30 3.13 4.40 -7.00
CA PHE A 30 1.83 3.76 -7.11
C PHE A 30 1.57 2.84 -5.91
N ILE A 31 0.30 2.56 -5.69
CA ILE A 31 -0.14 1.54 -4.75
C ILE A 31 -1.21 0.70 -5.42
N GLY A 32 -1.04 -0.62 -5.37
CA GLY A 32 -2.00 -1.57 -5.91
C GLY A 32 -2.65 -2.37 -4.80
N LEU A 33 -3.96 -2.47 -4.86
CA LEU A 33 -4.76 -3.13 -3.84
C LEU A 33 -5.64 -4.18 -4.51
N LYS A 34 -5.81 -5.32 -3.87
CA LYS A 34 -6.73 -6.34 -4.37
C LYS A 34 -8.15 -5.98 -3.98
N LYS A 35 -9.08 -6.05 -4.93
CA LYS A 35 -10.50 -5.75 -4.68
C LYS A 35 -11.16 -6.76 -3.76
N GLU A 36 -10.79 -8.04 -3.89
CA GLU A 36 -11.35 -9.10 -3.08
C GLU A 36 -10.73 -9.10 -1.69
N LEU A 37 -11.57 -9.00 -0.67
CA LEU A 37 -11.12 -9.06 0.71
C LEU A 37 -10.81 -10.50 1.11
N ILE A 38 -9.77 -10.68 1.92
CA ILE A 38 -9.43 -11.96 2.52
C ILE A 38 -9.54 -11.79 4.02
N GLU A 39 -10.38 -12.58 4.69
CA GLU A 39 -10.57 -12.50 6.14
C GLU A 39 -10.89 -11.09 6.64
N SER A 40 -11.67 -10.34 5.87
CA SER A 40 -12.03 -8.94 6.17
C SER A 40 -10.89 -7.93 5.98
N TYR A 41 -9.79 -8.34 5.37
CA TYR A 41 -8.66 -7.46 5.08
C TYR A 41 -8.57 -7.16 3.60
N MET A 42 -8.22 -5.92 3.26
CA MET A 42 -7.85 -5.57 1.89
C MET A 42 -6.35 -5.76 1.74
N ILE A 43 -5.95 -6.52 0.74
CA ILE A 43 -4.54 -6.85 0.53
C ILE A 43 -3.86 -5.72 -0.24
N LEU A 44 -2.82 -5.15 0.36
CA LEU A 44 -1.94 -4.21 -0.33
C LEU A 44 -0.95 -5.07 -1.12
N ASP A 45 -1.18 -5.15 -2.44
CA ASP A 45 -0.42 -6.02 -3.30
C ASP A 45 0.96 -5.48 -3.62
N MET A 46 1.05 -4.19 -3.91
CA MET A 46 2.31 -3.56 -4.24
C MET A 46 2.26 -2.06 -3.98
N MET A 47 3.37 -1.51 -3.51
CA MET A 47 3.52 -0.08 -3.33
C MET A 47 4.95 0.31 -3.62
N GLN A 48 5.12 1.37 -4.40
CA GLN A 48 6.46 1.81 -4.78
C GLN A 48 6.48 3.32 -5.00
N VAL A 49 7.57 3.95 -4.61
CA VAL A 49 7.81 5.37 -4.84
C VAL A 49 9.20 5.51 -5.46
N SER A 50 9.31 6.31 -6.51
CA SER A 50 10.57 6.59 -7.16
C SER A 50 11.61 7.07 -6.14
N ALA A 51 12.83 6.54 -6.22
CA ALA A 51 13.92 6.90 -5.30
C ALA A 51 14.15 8.40 -5.25
N ALA A 52 14.05 9.07 -6.39
CA ALA A 52 14.27 10.52 -6.49
C ALA A 52 13.18 11.33 -5.78
N CYS A 53 12.03 10.70 -5.49
CA CYS A 53 10.88 11.38 -4.91
C CYS A 53 10.61 10.98 -3.46
N ARG A 54 11.46 10.15 -2.89
CA ARG A 54 11.30 9.72 -1.50
C ARG A 54 11.53 10.89 -0.53
N GLY A 55 10.87 10.83 0.61
CA GLY A 55 10.97 11.89 1.60
C GLY A 55 10.10 13.11 1.34
N GLN A 56 9.24 13.05 0.32
CA GLN A 56 8.36 14.16 -0.05
C GLN A 56 6.90 13.92 0.30
N GLY A 57 6.60 12.88 1.06
CA GLY A 57 5.24 12.58 1.49
C GLY A 57 4.39 11.85 0.45
N ILE A 58 4.96 11.43 -0.67
CA ILE A 58 4.23 10.72 -1.72
C ILE A 58 3.76 9.35 -1.21
N GLY A 59 4.64 8.62 -0.53
CA GLY A 59 4.30 7.32 0.03
C GLY A 59 3.15 7.41 1.02
N ARG A 60 3.17 8.44 1.89
CA ARG A 60 2.08 8.67 2.84
C ARG A 60 0.76 8.91 2.14
N LYS A 61 0.75 9.73 1.10
CA LYS A 61 -0.47 10.01 0.34
C LYS A 61 -1.02 8.77 -0.35
N LEU A 62 -0.13 7.96 -0.92
CA LEU A 62 -0.53 6.70 -1.54
C LEU A 62 -1.12 5.75 -0.50
N PHE A 63 -0.45 5.62 0.63
CA PHE A 63 -0.92 4.75 1.68
C PHE A 63 -2.27 5.21 2.25
N ASP A 64 -2.46 6.52 2.42
CA ASP A 64 -3.72 7.09 2.87
C ASP A 64 -4.84 6.81 1.86
N SER A 65 -4.54 6.85 0.56
CA SER A 65 -5.50 6.47 -0.48
C SER A 65 -5.89 4.99 -0.35
N GLY A 66 -4.92 4.13 -0.05
CA GLY A 66 -5.18 2.72 0.19
C GLY A 66 -6.08 2.49 1.41
N LYS A 67 -5.83 3.22 2.49
CA LYS A 67 -6.68 3.15 3.69
C LYS A 67 -8.12 3.58 3.38
N GLU A 68 -8.27 4.64 2.61
CA GLU A 68 -9.59 5.11 2.23
C GLU A 68 -10.32 4.10 1.35
N GLU A 69 -9.61 3.47 0.42
CA GLU A 69 -10.17 2.42 -0.42
C GLU A 69 -10.63 1.24 0.43
N ALA A 70 -9.83 0.85 1.43
CA ALA A 70 -10.18 -0.22 2.35
C ALA A 70 -11.45 0.11 3.14
N ARG A 71 -11.59 1.35 3.60
CA ARG A 71 -12.80 1.79 4.30
C ARG A 71 -14.03 1.70 3.41
N LYS A 72 -13.91 2.13 2.16
CA LYS A 72 -15.02 2.06 1.19
C LYS A 72 -15.43 0.63 0.90
N ALA A 73 -14.47 -0.28 0.91
CA ALA A 73 -14.75 -1.69 0.66
C ALA A 73 -15.29 -2.43 1.89
N GLY A 74 -15.33 -1.77 3.04
CA GLY A 74 -15.79 -2.39 4.27
C GLY A 74 -14.74 -3.26 4.96
N ALA A 75 -13.48 -3.09 4.62
CA ALA A 75 -12.39 -3.84 5.24
C ALA A 75 -12.10 -3.33 6.64
N GLU A 76 -11.67 -4.24 7.52
CA GLU A 76 -11.22 -3.87 8.86
C GLU A 76 -9.83 -3.24 8.82
N ALA A 77 -8.99 -3.68 7.90
CA ALA A 77 -7.60 -3.28 7.85
C ALA A 77 -7.00 -3.50 6.48
N LEU A 78 -5.87 -2.86 6.23
CA LEU A 78 -4.98 -3.22 5.14
C LEU A 78 -4.05 -4.33 5.63
N TYR A 79 -3.86 -5.35 4.82
CA TYR A 79 -2.91 -6.43 5.09
C TYR A 79 -1.70 -6.26 4.16
N ILE A 80 -0.52 -6.32 4.74
CA ILE A 80 0.72 -5.99 4.04
C ILE A 80 1.74 -7.12 4.22
N SER A 81 2.21 -7.68 3.11
CA SER A 81 3.37 -8.57 3.13
C SER A 81 4.58 -7.70 2.81
N ALA A 82 5.27 -7.27 3.85
CA ALA A 82 6.28 -6.23 3.75
C ALA A 82 7.68 -6.80 3.59
N CYS A 83 8.43 -6.27 2.62
CA CYS A 83 9.84 -6.57 2.48
C CYS A 83 10.54 -6.32 3.81
N SER A 84 11.41 -7.23 4.23
CA SER A 84 12.03 -7.20 5.56
C SER A 84 13.17 -6.19 5.73
N SER A 85 13.31 -5.22 4.82
CA SER A 85 14.29 -4.16 4.99
C SER A 85 13.87 -3.20 6.11
N GLU A 86 14.85 -2.65 6.82
CA GLU A 86 14.58 -1.70 7.89
C GLU A 86 13.78 -0.49 7.41
N GLU A 87 14.09 0.02 6.23
CA GLU A 87 13.42 1.19 5.67
C GLU A 87 11.95 0.91 5.39
N THR A 88 11.65 -0.23 4.81
CA THR A 88 10.28 -0.62 4.47
C THR A 88 9.44 -0.80 5.74
N ILE A 89 9.98 -1.52 6.72
CA ILE A 89 9.28 -1.76 7.97
C ILE A 89 9.06 -0.46 8.73
N ALA A 90 10.07 0.40 8.79
CA ALA A 90 9.95 1.71 9.44
C ALA A 90 8.86 2.57 8.78
N PHE A 91 8.79 2.54 7.46
CA PHE A 91 7.75 3.27 6.72
C PHE A 91 6.35 2.79 7.12
N TYR A 92 6.12 1.47 7.06
CA TYR A 92 4.80 0.95 7.39
C TYR A 92 4.43 1.17 8.86
N LYS A 93 5.38 1.05 9.76
CA LYS A 93 5.14 1.37 11.18
C LYS A 93 4.77 2.85 11.36
N ALA A 94 5.45 3.74 10.65
CA ALA A 94 5.13 5.17 10.70
C ALA A 94 3.72 5.45 10.16
N MET A 95 3.22 4.61 9.26
CA MET A 95 1.86 4.72 8.73
C MET A 95 0.80 4.12 9.65
N GLY A 96 1.21 3.49 10.74
CA GLY A 96 0.30 2.88 11.69
C GLY A 96 0.14 1.38 11.58
N ALA A 97 0.94 0.74 10.74
CA ALA A 97 0.90 -0.72 10.61
C ALA A 97 1.70 -1.39 11.73
N GLU A 98 1.28 -2.57 12.09
CA GLU A 98 1.95 -3.40 13.11
C GLU A 98 2.13 -4.82 12.59
N LEU A 99 3.12 -5.51 13.15
CA LEU A 99 3.29 -6.92 12.85
C LEU A 99 2.09 -7.70 13.37
N THR A 100 1.60 -8.65 12.58
CA THR A 100 0.46 -9.48 13.00
C THR A 100 0.94 -10.83 13.54
N ASP A 101 0.28 -11.28 14.60
CA ASP A 101 0.50 -12.61 15.15
C ASP A 101 -0.30 -13.68 14.40
N CYS A 102 -1.21 -13.26 13.52
CA CYS A 102 -2.10 -14.16 12.78
C CYS A 102 -1.97 -13.92 11.28
N PRO A 103 -0.85 -14.31 10.67
CA PRO A 103 -0.65 -14.07 9.24
C PRO A 103 -1.62 -14.90 8.38
N ILE A 104 -1.95 -14.34 7.21
CA ILE A 104 -2.70 -15.09 6.21
C ILE A 104 -1.74 -16.10 5.60
N LYS A 105 -2.03 -17.37 5.83
CA LYS A 105 -1.13 -18.47 5.49
C LYS A 105 -0.66 -18.46 4.04
N GLU A 106 -1.59 -18.32 3.11
CA GLU A 106 -1.27 -18.36 1.68
C GLU A 106 -0.31 -17.25 1.28
N ILE A 107 -0.49 -16.07 1.85
CA ILE A 107 0.38 -14.93 1.55
C ILE A 107 1.74 -15.10 2.19
N ALA A 108 1.77 -15.54 3.44
CA ALA A 108 3.03 -15.76 4.16
C ALA A 108 3.88 -16.84 3.50
N GLU A 109 3.25 -17.87 2.95
CA GLU A 109 3.96 -18.96 2.27
C GLU A 109 4.55 -18.53 0.94
N GLU A 110 3.87 -17.63 0.20
CA GLU A 110 4.38 -17.11 -1.06
C GLU A 110 5.63 -16.26 -0.89
N GLU A 111 5.71 -15.51 0.21
CA GLU A 111 6.82 -14.61 0.50
C GLU A 111 7.36 -14.88 1.90
N PRO A 112 8.07 -16.01 2.09
CA PRO A 112 8.45 -16.45 3.43
C PRO A 112 9.43 -15.54 4.16
N TYR A 113 10.12 -14.65 3.43
CA TYR A 113 11.05 -13.71 4.05
C TYR A 113 10.43 -12.36 4.35
N ASP A 114 9.18 -12.13 3.91
CA ASP A 114 8.46 -10.91 4.20
C ASP A 114 7.90 -10.93 5.61
N LEU A 115 7.74 -9.75 6.19
CA LEU A 115 7.06 -9.60 7.47
C LEU A 115 5.60 -9.26 7.21
N GLN A 116 4.72 -9.95 7.91
CA GLN A 116 3.28 -9.78 7.73
C GLN A 116 2.80 -8.70 8.68
N MET A 117 2.17 -7.68 8.13
CA MET A 117 1.72 -6.51 8.89
C MET A 117 0.27 -6.19 8.61
N ILE A 118 -0.39 -5.55 9.57
CA ILE A 118 -1.75 -5.05 9.37
C ILE A 118 -1.81 -3.59 9.82
N CYS A 119 -2.68 -2.82 9.15
CA CYS A 119 -2.96 -1.45 9.51
C CYS A 119 -4.48 -1.28 9.55
N TYR A 120 -5.05 -1.11 10.75
CA TYR A 120 -6.49 -0.92 10.91
C TYR A 120 -6.92 0.41 10.29
N VAL A 121 -8.10 0.41 9.71
CA VAL A 121 -8.62 1.58 9.01
C VAL A 121 -9.90 2.12 9.63
#